data_0569dcce67e3e078d63f8b525f2a8792
#
_entry.id   0569dcce67e3e078d63f8b525f2a8792
#
_cell.length_a   1.000
_cell.length_b   1.000
_cell.length_c   1.000
_cell.angle_alpha   90.00
_cell.angle_beta   90.00
_cell.angle_gamma   90.00
#
_symmetry.space_group_name_H-M   'P 1'
#
loop_
_entity.id
_entity.type
_entity.pdbx_description
1 polymer ?
#
loop_
_entity_poly.entity_id
_entity_poly.type
_entity_poly.pdbx_seq_one_letter_code
_entity_poly.pdbx_strand_id
1 'polypeptide(L)'
;MVLVTSVNRAQQLLVAPVESTLRPFALSFARFEVLRLLAFTRDGRMPMGSATARLQVHPTSVTSTVDRLVRDGLVRREKHPTDGRATVLAITDAGRELVERATEALNAQAFADVGLDEADAADLVRIIARLRKRAGDFEDPPELPEPL
;
A
#
# COMPACT_ATOMS: atom_id res chain seq x y z
N MET A 1 -16.39 -22.94 -6.55
CA MET A 1 -17.08 -22.16 -5.51
C MET A 1 -16.27 -22.06 -4.22
N VAL A 2 -15.81 -23.17 -3.64
CA VAL A 2 -15.02 -23.22 -2.38
C VAL A 2 -13.81 -22.27 -2.39
N LEU A 3 -12.98 -22.28 -3.46
CA LEU A 3 -11.82 -21.41 -3.57
C LEU A 3 -12.18 -19.91 -3.45
N VAL A 4 -13.18 -19.47 -4.21
CA VAL A 4 -13.58 -18.05 -4.23
C VAL A 4 -14.10 -17.62 -2.85
N THR A 5 -14.92 -18.45 -2.23
CA THR A 5 -15.45 -18.20 -0.87
C THR A 5 -14.33 -18.15 0.17
N SER A 6 -13.37 -19.10 0.10
CA SER A 6 -12.22 -19.14 1.01
C SER A 6 -11.31 -17.92 0.86
N VAL A 7 -11.00 -17.51 -0.37
CA VAL A 7 -10.20 -16.29 -0.63
C VAL A 7 -10.91 -15.04 -0.11
N ASN A 8 -12.22 -14.91 -0.38
CA ASN A 8 -12.99 -13.77 0.13
C ASN A 8 -13.01 -13.73 1.67
N ARG A 9 -13.14 -14.89 2.32
CA ARG A 9 -13.11 -14.96 3.79
C ARG A 9 -11.70 -14.70 4.34
N ALA A 10 -10.67 -15.23 3.72
CA ALA A 10 -9.28 -14.97 4.10
C ALA A 10 -8.95 -13.48 4.01
N GLN A 11 -9.36 -12.80 2.94
CA GLN A 11 -9.20 -11.36 2.78
C GLN A 11 -9.84 -10.60 3.94
N GLN A 12 -11.06 -10.92 4.34
CA GLN A 12 -11.73 -10.27 5.48
C GLN A 12 -10.96 -10.49 6.80
N LEU A 13 -10.47 -11.71 7.05
CA LEU A 13 -9.71 -12.05 8.25
C LEU A 13 -8.37 -11.32 8.33
N LEU A 14 -7.69 -11.16 7.20
CA LEU A 14 -6.38 -10.48 7.13
C LEU A 14 -6.52 -8.95 7.21
N VAL A 15 -7.55 -8.39 6.59
CA VAL A 15 -7.71 -6.92 6.52
C VAL A 15 -8.35 -6.34 7.79
N ALA A 16 -9.24 -7.07 8.47
CA ALA A 16 -9.93 -6.54 9.65
C ALA A 16 -8.99 -6.10 10.79
N PRO A 17 -7.95 -6.84 11.19
CA PRO A 17 -6.95 -6.39 12.16
C PRO A 17 -6.20 -5.14 11.70
N VAL A 18 -5.84 -5.07 10.41
CA VAL A 18 -5.14 -3.92 9.83
C VAL A 18 -6.00 -2.65 9.92
N GLU A 19 -7.25 -2.72 9.47
CA GLU A 19 -8.19 -1.58 9.54
C GLU A 19 -8.48 -1.17 11.00
N SER A 20 -8.60 -2.14 11.90
CA SER A 20 -8.79 -1.87 13.33
C SER A 20 -7.61 -1.12 13.93
N THR A 21 -6.38 -1.54 13.62
CA THR A 21 -5.14 -0.91 14.08
C THR A 21 -4.95 0.49 13.49
N LEU A 22 -5.37 0.72 12.23
CA LEU A 22 -5.23 2.01 11.56
C LEU A 22 -6.29 3.05 11.97
N ARG A 23 -7.41 2.61 12.54
CA ARG A 23 -8.52 3.51 12.91
C ARG A 23 -8.12 4.66 13.84
N PRO A 24 -7.30 4.47 14.91
CA PRO A 24 -6.85 5.56 15.77
C PRO A 24 -6.00 6.63 15.04
N PHE A 25 -5.40 6.27 13.92
CA PHE A 25 -4.60 7.17 13.06
C PHE A 25 -5.46 7.87 12.00
N ALA A 26 -6.77 7.65 11.98
CA ALA A 26 -7.70 8.10 10.94
C ALA A 26 -7.26 7.68 9.50
N LEU A 27 -6.58 6.55 9.38
CA LEU A 27 -6.13 5.98 8.12
C LEU A 27 -6.99 4.75 7.76
N SER A 28 -7.34 4.63 6.46
CA SER A 28 -7.70 3.35 5.85
C SER A 28 -6.43 2.63 5.38
N PHE A 29 -6.52 1.34 5.11
CA PHE A 29 -5.38 0.59 4.57
C PHE A 29 -4.85 1.20 3.26
N ALA A 30 -5.74 1.57 2.33
CA ALA A 30 -5.33 2.23 1.08
C ALA A 30 -4.58 3.56 1.30
N ARG A 31 -4.97 4.37 2.30
CA ARG A 31 -4.28 5.61 2.64
C ARG A 31 -2.90 5.34 3.27
N PHE A 32 -2.83 4.33 4.12
CA PHE A 32 -1.57 3.86 4.70
C PHE A 32 -0.60 3.39 3.61
N GLU A 33 -1.07 2.58 2.64
CA GLU A 33 -0.23 2.08 1.55
C GLU A 33 0.39 3.22 0.71
N VAL A 34 -0.39 4.25 0.36
CA VAL A 34 0.13 5.43 -0.35
C VAL A 34 1.22 6.12 0.46
N LEU A 35 0.97 6.40 1.75
CA LEU A 35 1.96 7.05 2.61
C LEU A 35 3.21 6.19 2.78
N ARG A 36 3.05 4.89 2.97
CA ARG A 36 4.16 3.96 3.14
C ARG A 36 5.01 3.86 1.89
N LEU A 37 4.35 3.78 0.72
CA LEU A 37 5.03 3.78 -0.57
C LEU A 37 5.88 5.05 -0.77
N LEU A 38 5.34 6.23 -0.45
CA LEU A 38 6.09 7.49 -0.53
C LEU A 38 7.23 7.55 0.49
N ALA A 39 7.00 7.08 1.72
CA ALA A 39 8.02 7.06 2.76
C ALA A 39 9.23 6.18 2.42
N PHE A 40 9.05 5.14 1.63
CA PHE A 40 10.13 4.26 1.13
C PHE A 40 10.98 4.89 0.02
N THR A 41 10.50 5.94 -0.63
CA THR A 41 11.33 6.62 -1.63
C THR A 41 12.39 7.48 -0.95
N ARG A 42 13.58 7.57 -1.57
CA ARG A 42 14.73 8.30 -1.01
C ARG A 42 14.39 9.74 -0.60
N ASP A 43 13.58 10.44 -1.39
CA ASP A 43 13.22 11.84 -1.20
C ASP A 43 11.77 12.07 -0.78
N GLY A 44 11.03 10.99 -0.49
CA GLY A 44 9.61 11.06 -0.15
C GLY A 44 8.71 11.43 -1.32
N ARG A 45 9.16 11.24 -2.56
CA ARG A 45 8.50 11.71 -3.78
C ARG A 45 8.31 10.60 -4.80
N MET A 46 7.21 10.66 -5.55
CA MET A 46 6.94 9.72 -6.63
C MET A 46 5.95 10.31 -7.65
N PRO A 47 6.14 10.07 -8.97
CA PRO A 47 5.12 10.38 -9.95
C PRO A 47 3.80 9.65 -9.65
N MET A 48 2.66 10.33 -9.83
CA MET A 48 1.32 9.77 -9.60
C MET A 48 1.08 8.48 -10.39
N GLY A 49 1.55 8.41 -11.65
CA GLY A 49 1.45 7.21 -12.47
C GLY A 49 2.22 6.03 -11.88
N SER A 50 3.42 6.27 -11.34
CA SER A 50 4.23 5.25 -10.67
C SER A 50 3.58 4.74 -9.39
N ALA A 51 2.96 5.64 -8.60
CA ALA A 51 2.21 5.25 -7.42
C ALA A 51 1.01 4.37 -7.78
N THR A 52 0.26 4.75 -8.81
CA THR A 52 -0.88 3.97 -9.32
C THR A 52 -0.47 2.57 -9.75
N ALA A 53 0.63 2.45 -10.51
CA ALA A 53 1.13 1.16 -10.99
C ALA A 53 1.58 0.25 -9.84
N ARG A 54 2.20 0.81 -8.79
CA ARG A 54 2.74 0.03 -7.65
C ARG A 54 1.68 -0.40 -6.65
N LEU A 55 0.64 0.42 -6.44
CA LEU A 55 -0.45 0.10 -5.53
C LEU A 55 -1.40 -0.97 -6.08
N GLN A 56 -1.34 -1.25 -7.38
CA GLN A 56 -2.11 -2.32 -8.03
C GLN A 56 -3.62 -2.24 -7.75
N VAL A 57 -4.13 -1.02 -7.62
CA VAL A 57 -5.56 -0.72 -7.46
C VAL A 57 -6.04 0.16 -8.61
N HIS A 58 -7.34 0.19 -8.84
CA HIS A 58 -7.90 0.97 -9.94
C HIS A 58 -7.47 2.45 -9.84
N PRO A 59 -7.04 3.11 -10.95
CA PRO A 59 -6.53 4.48 -10.94
C PRO A 59 -7.46 5.50 -10.27
N THR A 60 -8.77 5.35 -10.44
CA THR A 60 -9.78 6.20 -9.78
C THR A 60 -9.73 6.09 -8.25
N SER A 61 -9.48 4.89 -7.73
CA SER A 61 -9.33 4.65 -6.28
C SER A 61 -8.08 5.33 -5.73
N VAL A 62 -6.95 5.26 -6.46
CA VAL A 62 -5.72 5.95 -6.08
C VAL A 62 -5.93 7.45 -6.04
N THR A 63 -6.56 8.04 -7.08
CA THR A 63 -6.83 9.46 -7.14
C THR A 63 -7.66 9.94 -5.95
N SER A 64 -8.76 9.26 -5.62
CA SER A 64 -9.61 9.62 -4.49
C SER A 64 -8.91 9.47 -3.14
N THR A 65 -8.05 8.46 -3.00
CA THR A 65 -7.20 8.24 -1.81
C THR A 65 -6.19 9.37 -1.63
N VAL A 66 -5.51 9.74 -2.71
CA VAL A 66 -4.54 10.87 -2.72
C VAL A 66 -5.25 12.19 -2.43
N ASP A 67 -6.44 12.45 -2.99
CA ASP A 67 -7.20 13.68 -2.71
C ASP A 67 -7.50 13.84 -1.22
N ARG A 68 -7.83 12.76 -0.53
CA ARG A 68 -8.04 12.77 0.93
C ARG A 68 -6.75 13.05 1.68
N LEU A 69 -5.64 12.41 1.29
CA LEU A 69 -4.33 12.65 1.92
C LEU A 69 -3.84 14.09 1.73
N VAL A 70 -4.09 14.68 0.56
CA VAL A 70 -3.77 16.10 0.29
C VAL A 70 -4.64 17.03 1.16
N ARG A 71 -5.95 16.76 1.25
CA ARG A 71 -6.86 17.53 2.11
C ARG A 71 -6.44 17.50 3.57
N ASP A 72 -5.96 16.34 4.04
CA ASP A 72 -5.51 16.15 5.41
C ASP A 72 -4.06 16.65 5.64
N GLY A 73 -3.41 17.22 4.63
CA GLY A 73 -2.06 17.77 4.73
C GLY A 73 -0.94 16.75 4.87
N LEU A 74 -1.21 15.46 4.54
CA LEU A 74 -0.24 14.37 4.68
C LEU A 74 0.60 14.15 3.41
N VAL A 75 0.08 14.59 2.27
CA VAL A 75 0.72 14.54 0.96
C VAL A 75 0.52 15.89 0.25
N ARG A 76 1.48 16.29 -0.58
CA ARG A 76 1.37 17.42 -1.49
C ARG A 76 1.42 16.94 -2.93
N ARG A 77 0.76 17.68 -3.83
CA ARG A 77 0.93 17.54 -5.28
C ARG A 77 1.87 18.61 -5.78
N GLU A 78 2.85 18.20 -6.55
CA GLU A 78 3.84 19.07 -7.15
C GLU A 78 3.88 18.86 -8.66
N LYS A 79 4.33 19.85 -9.41
CA LYS A 79 4.58 19.70 -10.85
C LYS A 79 5.84 18.87 -11.06
N HIS A 80 5.82 17.99 -12.05
CA HIS A 80 7.03 17.28 -12.44
C HIS A 80 8.06 18.26 -13.02
N PRO A 81 9.35 18.16 -12.66
CA PRO A 81 10.36 19.15 -13.06
C PRO A 81 10.53 19.31 -14.58
N THR A 82 10.34 18.24 -15.34
CA THR A 82 10.59 18.19 -16.80
C THR A 82 9.36 17.84 -17.63
N ASP A 83 8.29 17.34 -17.01
CA ASP A 83 7.03 17.00 -17.68
C ASP A 83 5.86 17.74 -17.03
N GLY A 84 5.47 18.85 -17.61
CA GLY A 84 4.38 19.69 -17.10
C GLY A 84 2.99 19.01 -17.06
N ARG A 85 2.84 17.82 -17.67
CA ARG A 85 1.61 17.02 -17.63
C ARG A 85 1.59 16.03 -16.48
N ALA A 86 2.74 15.70 -15.92
CA ALA A 86 2.87 14.73 -14.84
C ALA A 86 2.76 15.42 -13.47
N THR A 87 2.04 14.78 -12.56
CA THR A 87 1.94 15.18 -11.15
C THR A 87 2.87 14.32 -10.31
N VAL A 88 3.64 14.94 -9.43
CA VAL A 88 4.46 14.27 -8.42
C VAL A 88 3.75 14.35 -7.08
N LEU A 89 3.70 13.25 -6.38
CA LEU A 89 3.25 13.17 -4.99
C LEU A 89 4.47 13.34 -4.09
N ALA A 90 4.35 14.15 -3.05
CA ALA A 90 5.39 14.34 -2.03
C ALA A 90 4.76 14.15 -0.65
N ILE A 91 5.33 13.26 0.16
CA ILE A 91 4.93 13.10 1.56
C ILE A 91 5.35 14.32 2.36
N THR A 92 4.51 14.78 3.29
CA THR A 92 4.87 15.86 4.23
C THR A 92 5.53 15.27 5.48
N ASP A 93 6.15 16.13 6.29
CA ASP A 93 6.71 15.68 7.59
C ASP A 93 5.61 15.07 8.46
N ALA A 94 4.43 15.69 8.52
CA ALA A 94 3.27 15.13 9.22
C ALA A 94 2.83 13.77 8.67
N GLY A 95 2.86 13.60 7.34
CA GLY A 95 2.59 12.31 6.69
C GLY A 95 3.61 11.25 7.05
N ARG A 96 4.88 11.62 7.10
CA ARG A 96 5.99 10.72 7.48
C ARG A 96 5.88 10.28 8.93
N GLU A 97 5.73 11.21 9.86
CA GLU A 97 5.54 10.90 11.28
C GLU A 97 4.31 10.00 11.52
N LEU A 98 3.20 10.28 10.82
CA LEU A 98 1.98 9.50 10.96
C LEU A 98 2.17 8.06 10.47
N VAL A 99 2.77 7.87 9.28
CA VAL A 99 2.96 6.53 8.73
C VAL A 99 3.98 5.71 9.50
N GLU A 100 5.00 6.32 10.08
CA GLU A 100 5.96 5.64 10.96
C GLU A 100 5.26 5.08 12.20
N ARG A 101 4.51 5.90 12.93
CA ARG A 101 3.73 5.46 14.09
C ARG A 101 2.70 4.39 13.74
N ALA A 102 2.00 4.56 12.61
CA ALA A 102 1.04 3.57 12.13
C ALA A 102 1.73 2.23 11.77
N THR A 103 2.94 2.28 11.21
CA THR A 103 3.73 1.08 10.89
C THR A 103 4.15 0.33 12.15
N GLU A 104 4.62 1.04 13.18
CA GLU A 104 4.95 0.43 14.48
C GLU A 104 3.73 -0.27 15.10
N ALA A 105 2.57 0.38 15.08
CA ALA A 105 1.33 -0.21 15.58
C ALA A 105 0.91 -1.44 14.78
N LEU A 106 0.99 -1.41 13.45
CA LEU A 106 0.67 -2.56 12.59
C LEU A 106 1.61 -3.74 12.86
N ASN A 107 2.91 -3.50 12.98
CA ASN A 107 3.89 -4.53 13.28
C ASN A 107 3.62 -5.19 14.64
N ALA A 108 3.23 -4.40 15.64
CA ALA A 108 2.98 -4.90 16.99
C ALA A 108 1.62 -5.62 17.14
N GLN A 109 0.60 -5.27 16.36
CA GLN A 109 -0.78 -5.72 16.59
C GLN A 109 -1.35 -6.56 15.45
N ALA A 110 -1.14 -6.16 14.19
CA ALA A 110 -1.76 -6.83 13.04
C ALA A 110 -0.84 -7.86 12.37
N PHE A 111 0.47 -7.58 12.33
CA PHE A 111 1.44 -8.42 11.62
C PHE A 111 2.25 -9.33 12.54
N ALA A 112 2.16 -9.16 13.86
CA ALA A 112 2.86 -10.01 14.83
C ALA A 112 2.36 -11.47 14.77
N ASP A 113 1.08 -11.67 14.48
CA ASP A 113 0.47 -12.98 14.28
C ASP A 113 -0.66 -12.87 13.26
N VAL A 114 -0.41 -13.33 12.05
CA VAL A 114 -1.40 -13.38 10.97
C VAL A 114 -2.17 -14.71 10.94
N GLY A 115 -1.94 -15.60 11.91
CA GLY A 115 -2.57 -16.91 11.98
C GLY A 115 -2.02 -17.94 10.98
N LEU A 116 -0.84 -17.68 10.41
CA LEU A 116 -0.12 -18.56 9.50
C LEU A 116 1.34 -18.65 9.96
N ASP A 117 1.94 -19.82 9.86
CA ASP A 117 3.39 -19.90 10.00
C ASP A 117 4.12 -19.30 8.78
N GLU A 118 5.43 -19.10 8.90
CA GLU A 118 6.23 -18.44 7.87
C GLU A 118 6.21 -19.20 6.53
N ALA A 119 6.22 -20.53 6.56
CA ALA A 119 6.21 -21.38 5.37
C ALA A 119 4.86 -21.29 4.65
N ASP A 120 3.75 -21.40 5.39
CA ASP A 120 2.39 -21.28 4.85
C ASP A 120 2.15 -19.87 4.29
N ALA A 121 2.62 -18.83 4.97
CA ALA A 121 2.51 -17.45 4.50
C ALA A 121 3.28 -17.25 3.17
N ALA A 122 4.52 -17.75 3.09
CA ALA A 122 5.33 -17.68 1.87
C ALA A 122 4.67 -18.45 0.71
N ASP A 123 4.13 -19.64 0.96
CA ASP A 123 3.44 -20.44 -0.03
C ASP A 123 2.17 -19.76 -0.53
N LEU A 124 1.38 -19.17 0.36
CA LEU A 124 0.17 -18.42 0.00
C LEU A 124 0.50 -17.21 -0.88
N VAL A 125 1.52 -16.43 -0.52
CA VAL A 125 2.00 -15.29 -1.32
C VAL A 125 2.44 -15.77 -2.71
N ARG A 126 3.20 -16.86 -2.80
CA ARG A 126 3.66 -17.44 -4.07
C ARG A 126 2.50 -17.93 -4.94
N ILE A 127 1.47 -18.54 -4.35
CA ILE A 127 0.27 -18.99 -5.07
C ILE A 127 -0.51 -17.81 -5.63
N ILE A 128 -0.74 -16.78 -4.79
CA ILE A 128 -1.45 -15.56 -5.19
C ILE A 128 -0.68 -14.81 -6.28
N ALA A 129 0.65 -14.71 -6.18
CA ALA A 129 1.49 -14.08 -7.21
C ALA A 129 1.33 -14.74 -8.58
N ARG A 130 1.31 -16.09 -8.62
CA ARG A 130 1.05 -16.82 -9.88
C ARG A 130 -0.33 -16.56 -10.46
N LEU A 131 -1.36 -16.49 -9.60
CA LEU A 131 -2.72 -16.15 -10.03
C LEU A 131 -2.76 -14.76 -10.65
N ARG A 132 -2.17 -13.77 -9.98
CA ARG A 132 -2.11 -12.37 -10.40
C ARG A 132 -1.34 -12.20 -11.72
N LYS A 133 -0.19 -12.88 -11.87
CA LYS A 133 0.58 -12.89 -13.13
C LYS A 133 -0.28 -13.42 -14.30
N ARG A 134 -1.02 -14.51 -14.10
CA ARG A 134 -1.94 -15.05 -15.10
C ARG A 134 -3.09 -14.11 -15.46
N ALA A 135 -3.53 -13.29 -14.52
CA ALA A 135 -4.56 -12.28 -14.73
C ALA A 135 -4.03 -11.01 -15.41
N GLY A 136 -2.72 -10.91 -15.69
CA GLY A 136 -2.12 -9.72 -16.27
C GLY A 136 -1.98 -8.54 -15.30
N ASP A 137 -2.01 -8.81 -14.00
CA ASP A 137 -1.91 -7.79 -12.95
C ASP A 137 -0.49 -7.20 -12.87
N PHE A 138 0.51 -7.96 -13.27
CA PHE A 138 1.89 -7.53 -13.52
C PHE A 138 2.62 -8.51 -14.45
N GLU A 139 3.58 -8.02 -15.23
CA GLU A 139 4.34 -8.87 -16.18
C GLU A 139 5.40 -9.70 -15.45
N ASP A 140 6.16 -9.07 -14.55
CA ASP A 140 7.03 -9.73 -13.58
C ASP A 140 6.91 -9.01 -12.23
N PRO A 141 7.06 -9.75 -11.10
CA PRO A 141 7.11 -9.07 -9.82
C PRO A 141 8.26 -8.07 -9.90
N PRO A 142 8.02 -6.78 -9.55
CA PRO A 142 9.13 -5.84 -9.45
C PRO A 142 10.16 -6.47 -8.51
N GLU A 143 11.43 -6.45 -8.89
CA GLU A 143 12.51 -6.83 -8.00
C GLU A 143 12.27 -6.12 -6.67
N LEU A 144 12.27 -6.88 -5.58
CA LEU A 144 12.18 -6.28 -4.26
C LEU A 144 13.28 -5.22 -4.21
N PRO A 145 12.97 -3.99 -3.79
CA PRO A 145 14.03 -3.00 -3.60
C PRO A 145 15.08 -3.63 -2.69
N GLU A 146 16.35 -3.56 -3.11
CA GLU A 146 17.45 -4.03 -2.29
C GLU A 146 17.29 -3.43 -0.89
N PRO A 147 17.48 -4.23 0.17
CA PRO A 147 17.46 -3.71 1.53
C PRO A 147 18.52 -2.60 1.61
N LEU A 148 18.08 -1.42 2.02
CA LEU A 148 18.92 -0.25 2.25
C LEU A 148 19.85 -0.50 3.42
#